data_ceaadd20123128389c06d4db2e139aa4
#
_entry.id   ceaadd20123128389c06d4db2e139aa4
#
_cell.length_a   1.000
_cell.length_b   1.000
_cell.length_c   1.000
_cell.angle_alpha   90.00
_cell.angle_beta   90.00
_cell.angle_gamma   90.00
#
_symmetry.space_group_name_H-M   'P 1'
#
loop_
_entity.id
_entity.type
_entity.pdbx_description
1 polymer ?
#
loop_
_entity_poly.entity_id
_entity_poly.type
_entity_poly.pdbx_seq_one_letter_code
_entity_poly.pdbx_strand_id
1 'polypeptide(L)'
;MKEYAIGYLAQRTGLAVSAIRHYESQGLIKPNRTTSGQRRFVRSDIRRLSFIKIAQNLGFSLPYIRDLLASLPDQRTPSAADWARISKNFESVLNTRIKRLEQLRDTLSSCIGCGCLSLKSCALYNQGDHAGQRGTGAMFLLETSEHTTK
;
A
#
# COMPACT_ATOMS: atom_id res chain seq x y z
N MET A 1 18.86 -2.50 25.55
CA MET A 1 18.32 -2.99 24.24
C MET A 1 19.46 -2.92 23.23
N LYS A 2 19.65 -3.95 22.39
CA LYS A 2 20.75 -3.96 21.41
C LYS A 2 20.47 -2.97 20.30
N GLU A 3 21.41 -2.06 20.05
CA GLU A 3 21.32 -1.01 19.06
C GLU A 3 22.26 -1.28 17.87
N TYR A 4 21.87 -0.83 16.70
CA TYR A 4 22.53 -1.11 15.43
C TYR A 4 22.80 0.18 14.65
N ALA A 5 23.90 0.20 13.89
CA ALA A 5 24.19 1.27 12.95
C ALA A 5 23.30 1.16 11.69
N ILE A 6 23.14 2.28 10.98
CA ILE A 6 22.32 2.34 9.76
C ILE A 6 22.78 1.35 8.68
N GLY A 7 24.10 1.12 8.55
CA GLY A 7 24.63 0.15 7.59
C GLY A 7 24.19 -1.29 7.87
N TYR A 8 24.03 -1.67 9.13
CA TYR A 8 23.48 -2.99 9.48
C TYR A 8 22.02 -3.12 9.06
N LEU A 9 21.21 -2.07 9.24
CA LEU A 9 19.82 -2.07 8.78
C LEU A 9 19.75 -2.18 7.25
N ALA A 10 20.59 -1.43 6.54
CA ALA A 10 20.68 -1.49 5.08
C ALA A 10 20.97 -2.91 4.60
N GLN A 11 21.97 -3.56 5.19
CA GLN A 11 22.31 -4.95 4.87
C GLN A 11 21.15 -5.92 5.15
N ARG A 12 20.46 -5.76 6.28
CA ARG A 12 19.39 -6.68 6.71
C ARG A 12 18.10 -6.52 5.90
N THR A 13 17.81 -5.32 5.41
CA THR A 13 16.57 -5.00 4.67
C THR A 13 16.75 -4.96 3.15
N GLY A 14 18.01 -4.90 2.69
CA GLY A 14 18.32 -4.67 1.29
C GLY A 14 17.87 -3.30 0.79
N LEU A 15 17.83 -2.31 1.69
CA LEU A 15 17.56 -0.92 1.38
C LEU A 15 18.86 -0.13 1.29
N ALA A 16 18.91 0.86 0.41
CA ALA A 16 19.99 1.83 0.41
C ALA A 16 19.95 2.69 1.68
N VAL A 17 21.12 3.11 2.19
CA VAL A 17 21.22 4.01 3.35
C VAL A 17 20.45 5.31 3.10
N SER A 18 20.46 5.83 1.87
CA SER A 18 19.70 7.02 1.48
C SER A 18 18.18 6.81 1.65
N ALA A 19 17.66 5.65 1.29
CA ALA A 19 16.26 5.32 1.48
C ALA A 19 15.88 5.28 2.97
N ILE A 20 16.73 4.69 3.81
CA ILE A 20 16.51 4.66 5.27
C ILE A 20 16.49 6.07 5.85
N ARG A 21 17.40 6.95 5.41
CA ARG A 21 17.42 8.38 5.83
C ARG A 21 16.18 9.12 5.35
N HIS A 22 15.69 8.80 4.15
CA HIS A 22 14.44 9.36 3.65
C HIS A 22 13.25 8.92 4.51
N TYR A 23 13.16 7.65 4.89
CA TYR A 23 12.10 7.18 5.79
C TYR A 23 12.18 7.80 7.19
N GLU A 24 13.38 8.06 7.70
CA GLU A 24 13.60 8.84 8.93
C GLU A 24 13.02 10.26 8.75
N SER A 25 13.37 10.96 7.68
CA SER A 25 12.87 12.33 7.41
C SER A 25 11.35 12.39 7.24
N GLN A 26 10.73 11.31 6.78
CA GLN A 26 9.27 11.17 6.67
C GLN A 26 8.60 10.70 7.98
N GLY A 27 9.36 10.51 9.05
CA GLY A 27 8.83 10.10 10.36
C GLY A 27 8.38 8.63 10.44
N LEU A 28 8.77 7.79 9.47
CA LEU A 28 8.42 6.36 9.43
C LEU A 28 9.23 5.51 10.41
N ILE A 29 10.45 5.95 10.72
CA ILE A 29 11.33 5.39 11.74
C ILE A 29 11.98 6.52 12.54
N LYS A 30 12.30 6.23 13.80
CA LYS A 30 12.91 7.22 14.72
C LYS A 30 14.16 6.61 15.37
N PRO A 31 15.37 6.95 14.88
CA PRO A 31 16.59 6.47 15.50
C PRO A 31 16.81 7.13 16.85
N ASN A 32 17.40 6.39 17.77
CA ASN A 32 18.07 6.96 18.93
C ASN A 32 19.36 7.68 18.48
N ARG A 33 19.86 8.61 19.27
CA ARG A 33 21.16 9.24 19.06
C ARG A 33 22.08 8.95 20.23
N THR A 34 23.31 8.58 19.93
CA THR A 34 24.37 8.51 20.95
C THR A 34 24.72 9.90 21.43
N THR A 35 25.49 9.99 22.52
CA THR A 35 26.07 11.24 23.02
C THR A 35 26.94 11.96 21.97
N SER A 36 27.55 11.21 21.06
CA SER A 36 28.30 11.72 19.89
C SER A 36 27.41 12.06 18.67
N GLY A 37 26.08 12.03 18.81
CA GLY A 37 25.12 12.37 17.74
C GLY A 37 24.91 11.30 16.68
N GLN A 38 25.55 10.12 16.79
CA GLN A 38 25.39 9.04 15.82
C GLN A 38 24.00 8.39 15.93
N ARG A 39 23.41 8.07 14.77
CA ARG A 39 22.13 7.34 14.68
C ARG A 39 22.28 5.91 15.14
N ARG A 40 21.39 5.48 16.02
CA ARG A 40 21.25 4.10 16.49
C ARG A 40 19.82 3.63 16.33
N PHE A 41 19.66 2.40 15.89
CA PHE A 41 18.39 1.79 15.58
C PHE A 41 18.19 0.52 16.40
N VAL A 42 16.96 0.17 16.66
CA VAL A 42 16.59 -1.04 17.40
C VAL A 42 16.17 -2.15 16.44
N ARG A 43 16.13 -3.39 16.92
CA ARG A 43 15.78 -4.54 16.09
C ARG A 43 14.39 -4.45 15.46
N SER A 44 13.44 -3.79 16.13
CA SER A 44 12.09 -3.57 15.60
C SER A 44 12.07 -2.68 14.35
N ASP A 45 13.06 -1.80 14.17
CA ASP A 45 13.15 -0.95 12.99
C ASP A 45 13.43 -1.76 11.72
N ILE A 46 14.13 -2.90 11.83
CA ILE A 46 14.32 -3.81 10.70
C ILE A 46 12.95 -4.30 10.18
N ARG A 47 12.05 -4.68 11.09
CA ARG A 47 10.71 -5.14 10.72
C ARG A 47 9.88 -4.00 10.13
N ARG A 48 9.95 -2.80 10.71
CA ARG A 48 9.30 -1.59 10.16
C ARG A 48 9.78 -1.30 8.74
N LEU A 49 11.09 -1.28 8.51
CA LEU A 49 11.70 -1.04 7.20
C LEU A 49 11.32 -2.12 6.17
N SER A 50 11.31 -3.38 6.57
CA SER A 50 10.87 -4.49 5.70
C SER A 50 9.40 -4.33 5.30
N PHE A 51 8.54 -3.96 6.23
CA PHE A 51 7.13 -3.67 5.96
C PHE A 51 6.96 -2.50 5.00
N ILE A 52 7.67 -1.38 5.23
CA ILE A 52 7.64 -0.20 4.36
C ILE A 52 8.03 -0.59 2.92
N LYS A 53 9.13 -1.34 2.76
CA LYS A 53 9.60 -1.80 1.46
C LYS A 53 8.55 -2.66 0.73
N ILE A 54 7.96 -3.63 1.41
CA ILE A 54 6.92 -4.49 0.84
C ILE A 54 5.70 -3.66 0.44
N ALA A 55 5.21 -2.78 1.32
CA ALA A 55 4.05 -1.95 1.04
C ALA A 55 4.28 -1.00 -0.15
N GLN A 56 5.47 -0.40 -0.26
CA GLN A 56 5.81 0.43 -1.43
C GLN A 56 5.88 -0.39 -2.73
N ASN A 57 6.43 -1.59 -2.70
CA ASN A 57 6.46 -2.48 -3.86
C ASN A 57 5.06 -2.86 -4.33
N LEU A 58 4.07 -2.86 -3.43
CA LEU A 58 2.66 -3.07 -3.72
C LEU A 58 1.92 -1.76 -4.11
N GLY A 59 2.65 -0.66 -4.29
CA GLY A 59 2.11 0.62 -4.75
C GLY A 59 1.39 1.43 -3.66
N PHE A 60 1.65 1.18 -2.38
CA PHE A 60 1.13 2.03 -1.31
C PHE A 60 1.99 3.29 -1.12
N SER A 61 1.34 4.42 -0.90
CA SER A 61 2.02 5.70 -0.66
C SER A 61 2.67 5.75 0.72
N LEU A 62 3.77 6.52 0.85
CA LEU A 62 4.43 6.73 2.15
C LEU A 62 3.51 7.35 3.21
N PRO A 63 2.65 8.34 2.90
CA PRO A 63 1.68 8.85 3.87
C PRO A 63 0.77 7.76 4.43
N TYR A 64 0.19 6.91 3.56
CA TYR A 64 -0.65 5.79 3.98
C TYR A 64 0.11 4.80 4.88
N ILE A 65 1.35 4.44 4.50
CA ILE A 65 2.20 3.53 5.28
C ILE A 65 2.54 4.15 6.64
N ARG A 66 2.80 5.44 6.71
CA ARG A 66 3.06 6.16 7.96
C ARG A 66 1.86 6.11 8.90
N ASP A 67 0.66 6.39 8.40
CA ASP A 67 -0.57 6.37 9.20
C ASP A 67 -0.85 4.96 9.73
N LEU A 68 -0.60 3.94 8.91
CA LEU A 68 -0.73 2.55 9.32
C LEU A 68 0.27 2.17 10.41
N LEU A 69 1.53 2.59 10.30
CA LEU A 69 2.58 2.35 11.29
C LEU A 69 2.43 3.21 12.56
N ALA A 70 1.70 4.33 12.49
CA ALA A 70 1.42 5.19 13.65
C ALA A 70 0.63 4.47 14.74
N SER A 71 -0.10 3.40 14.38
CA SER A 71 -0.79 2.54 15.35
C SER A 71 0.14 1.64 16.17
N LEU A 72 1.42 1.56 15.81
CA LEU A 72 2.43 0.82 16.58
C LEU A 72 2.91 1.65 17.78
N PRO A 73 3.16 1.01 18.94
CA PRO A 73 3.68 1.71 20.09
C PRO A 73 5.10 2.24 19.83
N ASP A 74 5.35 3.49 20.24
CA ASP A 74 6.68 4.12 20.17
C ASP A 74 7.56 3.76 21.38
N GLN A 75 6.95 3.54 22.54
CA GLN A 75 7.67 3.37 23.83
C GLN A 75 8.05 1.93 24.16
N ARG A 76 7.66 0.98 23.36
CA ARG A 76 8.00 -0.45 23.51
C ARG A 76 8.17 -1.13 22.17
N THR A 77 8.88 -2.25 22.16
CA THR A 77 8.94 -3.09 20.96
C THR A 77 7.54 -3.59 20.59
N PRO A 78 7.08 -3.40 19.35
CA PRO A 78 5.80 -3.91 18.90
C PRO A 78 5.70 -5.44 19.09
N SER A 79 4.61 -5.89 19.65
CA SER A 79 4.30 -7.31 19.86
C SER A 79 3.79 -7.98 18.59
N ALA A 80 3.64 -9.30 18.63
CA ALA A 80 2.98 -10.04 17.54
C ALA A 80 1.54 -9.58 17.32
N ALA A 81 0.80 -9.22 18.39
CA ALA A 81 -0.55 -8.71 18.29
C ALA A 81 -0.63 -7.32 17.63
N ASP A 82 0.34 -6.44 17.89
CA ASP A 82 0.41 -5.15 17.22
C ASP A 82 0.59 -5.31 15.70
N TRP A 83 1.49 -6.21 15.30
CA TRP A 83 1.70 -6.53 13.88
C TRP A 83 0.51 -7.24 13.24
N ALA A 84 -0.17 -8.13 13.97
CA ALA A 84 -1.37 -8.81 13.47
C ALA A 84 -2.49 -7.81 13.15
N ARG A 85 -2.67 -6.78 13.99
CA ARG A 85 -3.65 -5.71 13.74
C ARG A 85 -3.34 -4.93 12.46
N ILE A 86 -2.07 -4.58 12.22
CA ILE A 86 -1.65 -3.93 10.98
C ILE A 86 -1.88 -4.86 9.79
N SER A 87 -1.49 -6.13 9.91
CA SER A 87 -1.67 -7.12 8.84
C SER A 87 -3.14 -7.27 8.44
N LYS A 88 -4.06 -7.29 9.40
CA LYS A 88 -5.49 -7.40 9.12
C LYS A 88 -6.03 -6.18 8.38
N ASN A 89 -5.63 -4.97 8.77
CA ASN A 89 -6.02 -3.74 8.07
C ASN A 89 -5.46 -3.73 6.64
N PHE A 90 -4.21 -4.16 6.49
CA PHE A 90 -3.54 -4.22 5.18
C PHE A 90 -4.17 -5.27 4.27
N GLU A 91 -4.51 -6.44 4.80
CA GLU A 91 -5.22 -7.52 4.10
C GLU A 91 -6.56 -7.04 3.53
N SER A 92 -7.36 -6.32 4.31
CA SER A 92 -8.65 -5.77 3.85
C SER A 92 -8.47 -4.86 2.62
N VAL A 93 -7.48 -3.98 2.64
CA VAL A 93 -7.18 -3.09 1.50
C VAL A 93 -6.67 -3.89 0.30
N LEU A 94 -5.83 -4.90 0.51
CA LEU A 94 -5.36 -5.78 -0.56
C LEU A 94 -6.50 -6.56 -1.20
N ASN A 95 -7.39 -7.15 -0.41
CA ASN A 95 -8.55 -7.89 -0.92
C ASN A 95 -9.46 -7.00 -1.78
N THR A 96 -9.67 -5.76 -1.36
CA THR A 96 -10.42 -4.78 -2.16
C THR A 96 -9.74 -4.49 -3.50
N ARG A 97 -8.40 -4.33 -3.52
CA ARG A 97 -7.64 -4.13 -4.76
C ARG A 97 -7.67 -5.35 -5.66
N ILE A 98 -7.51 -6.55 -5.11
CA ILE A 98 -7.59 -7.81 -5.85
C ILE A 98 -8.94 -7.91 -6.54
N LYS A 99 -10.04 -7.71 -5.82
CA LYS A 99 -11.39 -7.75 -6.37
C LYS A 99 -11.59 -6.77 -7.52
N ARG A 100 -11.09 -5.54 -7.38
CA ARG A 100 -11.15 -4.53 -8.46
C ARG A 100 -10.34 -4.93 -9.70
N LEU A 101 -9.15 -5.49 -9.50
CA LEU A 101 -8.31 -5.96 -10.61
C LEU A 101 -8.94 -7.16 -11.32
N GLU A 102 -9.57 -8.08 -10.58
CA GLU A 102 -10.32 -9.21 -11.16
C GLU A 102 -11.49 -8.72 -12.00
N GLN A 103 -12.29 -7.79 -11.49
CA GLN A 103 -13.40 -7.17 -12.22
C GLN A 103 -12.90 -6.49 -13.52
N LEU A 104 -11.82 -5.74 -13.46
CA LEU A 104 -11.22 -5.09 -14.63
C LEU A 104 -10.76 -6.13 -15.65
N ARG A 105 -10.05 -7.16 -15.21
CA ARG A 105 -9.59 -8.26 -16.07
C ARG A 105 -10.77 -8.91 -16.79
N ASP A 106 -11.82 -9.26 -16.07
CA ASP A 106 -12.97 -9.96 -16.61
C ASP A 106 -13.75 -9.07 -17.59
N THR A 107 -13.87 -7.77 -17.30
CA THR A 107 -14.45 -6.79 -18.21
C THR A 107 -13.62 -6.66 -19.50
N LEU A 108 -12.29 -6.57 -19.41
CA LEU A 108 -11.40 -6.52 -20.58
C LEU A 108 -11.46 -7.82 -21.38
N SER A 109 -11.50 -8.98 -20.71
CA SER A 109 -11.58 -10.28 -21.38
C SER A 109 -12.88 -10.42 -22.16
N SER A 110 -14.01 -9.95 -21.63
CA SER A 110 -15.29 -9.95 -22.34
C SER A 110 -15.26 -9.04 -23.57
N CYS A 111 -14.59 -7.92 -23.52
CA CYS A 111 -14.42 -7.00 -24.65
C CYS A 111 -13.53 -7.59 -25.76
N ILE A 112 -12.41 -8.23 -25.38
CA ILE A 112 -11.47 -8.84 -26.33
C ILE A 112 -12.09 -10.09 -26.97
N GLY A 113 -12.79 -10.89 -26.17
CA GLY A 113 -13.40 -12.15 -26.62
C GLY A 113 -14.54 -11.98 -27.61
N CYS A 114 -15.30 -10.88 -27.56
CA CYS A 114 -16.41 -10.65 -28.49
C CYS A 114 -15.97 -10.07 -29.83
N GLY A 115 -14.72 -9.58 -29.97
CA GLY A 115 -14.20 -8.97 -31.19
C GLY A 115 -15.03 -7.77 -31.70
N CYS A 116 -15.99 -7.31 -30.92
CA CYS A 116 -16.88 -6.25 -31.35
C CYS A 116 -16.26 -4.89 -31.02
N LEU A 117 -15.86 -4.17 -32.05
CA LEU A 117 -15.58 -2.73 -31.99
C LEU A 117 -16.87 -1.90 -31.90
N SER A 118 -18.00 -2.51 -31.63
CA SER A 118 -19.29 -1.84 -31.54
C SER A 118 -19.43 -1.09 -30.22
N LEU A 119 -19.35 0.21 -30.28
CA LEU A 119 -19.59 1.11 -29.15
C LEU A 119 -21.00 0.94 -28.54
N LYS A 120 -21.93 0.29 -29.26
CA LYS A 120 -23.33 0.10 -28.79
C LYS A 120 -23.52 -1.03 -27.79
N SER A 121 -22.62 -2.02 -27.74
CA SER A 121 -22.75 -3.22 -26.88
C SER A 121 -21.55 -3.47 -25.98
N CYS A 122 -20.55 -2.62 -26.01
CA CYS A 122 -19.35 -2.77 -25.20
C CYS A 122 -19.62 -2.44 -23.72
N ALA A 123 -19.29 -3.36 -22.82
CA ALA A 123 -19.42 -3.14 -21.37
C ALA A 123 -18.52 -2.00 -20.84
N LEU A 124 -17.48 -1.62 -21.60
CA LEU A 124 -16.62 -0.47 -21.32
C LEU A 124 -17.23 0.86 -21.78
N TYR A 125 -18.29 0.79 -22.62
CA TYR A 125 -18.95 1.97 -23.16
C TYR A 125 -20.19 2.33 -22.35
N ASN A 126 -20.17 3.52 -21.78
CA ASN A 126 -21.29 4.10 -21.06
C ASN A 126 -22.34 4.62 -22.04
N GLN A 127 -23.33 3.81 -22.39
CA GLN A 127 -24.40 4.23 -23.30
C GLN A 127 -25.15 5.42 -22.76
N GLY A 128 -25.21 6.49 -23.56
CA GLY A 128 -25.90 7.73 -23.18
C GLY A 128 -25.16 8.59 -22.18
N ASP A 129 -23.90 8.28 -21.91
CA ASP A 129 -23.01 9.01 -20.98
C ASP A 129 -23.61 9.26 -19.59
N HIS A 130 -24.37 8.30 -19.09
CA HIS A 130 -25.01 8.43 -17.77
C HIS A 130 -24.00 8.55 -16.62
N ALA A 131 -22.82 7.92 -16.75
CA ALA A 131 -21.78 8.03 -15.76
C ALA A 131 -21.04 9.37 -15.83
N GLY A 132 -20.93 10.00 -17.01
CA GLY A 132 -20.34 11.32 -17.18
C GLY A 132 -21.10 12.44 -16.48
N GLN A 133 -22.41 12.25 -16.28
CA GLN A 133 -23.25 13.17 -15.50
C GLN A 133 -22.93 13.15 -13.99
N ARG A 134 -22.24 12.14 -13.48
CA ARG A 134 -21.90 11.93 -12.07
C ARG A 134 -20.44 12.27 -11.75
N GLY A 135 -19.59 12.42 -12.74
CA GLY A 135 -18.16 12.75 -12.55
C GLY A 135 -17.32 12.55 -13.79
N THR A 136 -16.03 12.85 -13.66
CA THR A 136 -15.05 12.71 -14.74
C THR A 136 -14.30 11.39 -14.64
N GLY A 137 -13.81 10.85 -15.77
CA GLY A 137 -13.00 9.64 -15.84
C GLY A 137 -13.82 8.36 -16.05
N ALA A 138 -13.28 7.23 -15.64
CA ALA A 138 -13.86 5.90 -15.87
C ALA A 138 -14.96 5.53 -14.84
N MET A 139 -15.87 6.45 -14.53
CA MET A 139 -16.90 6.27 -13.51
C MET A 139 -17.77 5.03 -13.75
N PHE A 140 -18.10 4.72 -15.00
CA PHE A 140 -18.86 3.54 -15.35
C PHE A 140 -18.19 2.22 -14.94
N LEU A 141 -16.88 2.12 -15.07
CA LEU A 141 -16.11 0.95 -14.65
C LEU A 141 -16.00 0.81 -13.13
N LEU A 142 -16.09 1.92 -12.41
CA LEU A 142 -15.97 1.96 -10.95
C LEU A 142 -17.31 1.65 -10.27
N GLU A 143 -18.44 2.00 -10.89
CA GLU A 143 -19.79 1.87 -10.31
C GLU A 143 -20.44 0.49 -10.52
N THR A 144 -20.06 -0.25 -11.55
CA THR A 144 -20.59 -1.62 -11.79
C THR A 144 -20.29 -2.60 -10.66
N SER A 145 -19.44 -2.22 -9.69
CA SER A 145 -19.10 -3.05 -8.54
C SER A 145 -20.10 -2.98 -7.37
N GLU A 146 -21.05 -2.04 -7.34
CA GLU A 146 -21.95 -1.87 -6.19
C GLU A 146 -23.37 -2.43 -6.42
N HIS A 147 -23.73 -2.83 -7.62
CA HIS A 147 -25.11 -3.26 -7.95
C HIS A 147 -25.33 -4.75 -8.14
N THR A 148 -24.37 -5.62 -7.79
CA THR A 148 -24.58 -7.08 -7.87
C THR A 148 -24.79 -7.69 -6.49
N THR A 149 -25.68 -7.08 -5.68
CA THR A 149 -26.19 -7.73 -4.48
C THR A 149 -27.70 -7.47 -4.39
N LYS A 150 -28.44 -8.28 -5.10
CA LYS A 150 -29.83 -8.64 -4.81
C LYS A 150 -30.07 -10.07 -5.24
#